data_208a437e90bc75770ada184eb80ba6b2
#
_entry.id   208a437e90bc75770ada184eb80ba6b2
#
_cell.length_a   1.000
_cell.length_b   1.000
_cell.length_c   1.000
_cell.angle_alpha   90.00
_cell.angle_beta   90.00
_cell.angle_gamma   90.00
#
_symmetry.space_group_name_H-M   'P 1'
#
loop_
_entity.id
_entity.type
_entity.pdbx_description
1 polymer ?
#
loop_
_entity_poly.entity_id
_entity_poly.type
_entity_poly.pdbx_seq_one_letter_code
_entity_poly.pdbx_strand_id
1 'polypeptide(L)'
;MKNVLRSTVIVSLALGLVGAAAYAAPAPAAPAKGAFQRDLLGVYSDAEKKTLDLEEAVPQNKFDWRPAPGVRSIAEAYLHIAFGNYAVIKFATGKEPPAEVGFEMNPAKWDKKTKDKAEIKKILEASFAHVHNAIGAVSDADLDKTVNLFGHDMTVRATLIALSGHLNEHLGQSVAYARANKVTPPWSKDEKAHEKASMAEKKP
;
A
#
# COMPACT_ATOMS: atom_id res chain seq x y z
N MET A 1 58.52 -80.65 16.27
CA MET A 1 57.74 -79.67 17.05
C MET A 1 57.87 -78.33 16.34
N LYS A 2 56.81 -77.87 15.65
CA LYS A 2 56.83 -76.67 14.79
C LYS A 2 56.06 -75.54 15.47
N ASN A 3 56.76 -74.50 15.87
CA ASN A 3 56.15 -73.29 16.40
C ASN A 3 55.57 -72.43 15.26
N VAL A 4 54.25 -72.20 15.30
CA VAL A 4 53.57 -71.30 14.38
C VAL A 4 53.39 -69.94 15.08
N LEU A 5 54.19 -68.97 14.64
CA LEU A 5 54.03 -67.58 15.05
C LEU A 5 52.74 -66.98 14.35
N ARG A 6 51.79 -66.60 15.15
CA ARG A 6 50.60 -65.83 14.63
C ARG A 6 50.94 -64.37 14.72
N SER A 7 51.12 -63.74 13.58
CA SER A 7 51.19 -62.26 13.44
C SER A 7 49.80 -61.63 13.50
N THR A 8 49.55 -60.84 14.53
CA THR A 8 48.34 -60.04 14.67
C THR A 8 48.54 -58.69 13.95
N VAL A 9 47.85 -58.51 12.87
CA VAL A 9 47.85 -57.20 12.18
C VAL A 9 46.82 -56.31 12.85
N ILE A 10 47.27 -55.21 13.47
CA ILE A 10 46.44 -54.17 14.04
C ILE A 10 46.15 -53.13 12.89
N VAL A 11 44.93 -53.10 12.38
CA VAL A 11 44.51 -52.08 11.46
C VAL A 11 43.97 -50.88 12.26
N SER A 12 44.78 -49.84 12.34
CA SER A 12 44.37 -48.55 12.94
C SER A 12 43.49 -47.79 12.01
N LEU A 13 42.17 -47.72 12.29
CA LEU A 13 41.22 -46.92 11.55
C LEU A 13 41.29 -45.45 12.03
N ALA A 14 41.98 -44.60 11.28
CA ALA A 14 42.02 -43.18 11.55
C ALA A 14 40.67 -42.55 11.07
N LEU A 15 39.78 -42.23 12.03
CA LEU A 15 38.57 -41.45 11.77
C LEU A 15 38.96 -39.99 11.56
N GLY A 16 39.02 -39.57 10.30
CA GLY A 16 39.19 -38.17 9.95
C GLY A 16 37.90 -37.40 10.26
N LEU A 17 37.90 -36.57 11.32
CA LEU A 17 36.84 -35.56 11.53
C LEU A 17 36.95 -34.49 10.42
N VAL A 18 36.13 -34.62 9.41
CA VAL A 18 35.87 -33.50 8.47
C VAL A 18 34.96 -32.51 9.21
N GLY A 19 35.58 -31.48 9.77
CA GLY A 19 34.83 -30.35 10.33
C GLY A 19 33.99 -29.67 9.25
N ALA A 20 32.67 -29.87 9.28
CA ALA A 20 31.75 -29.08 8.47
C ALA A 20 31.83 -27.64 8.97
N ALA A 21 32.58 -26.78 8.27
CA ALA A 21 32.50 -25.35 8.45
C ALA A 21 31.07 -24.94 8.05
N ALA A 22 30.24 -24.67 9.06
CA ALA A 22 28.92 -24.09 8.83
C ALA A 22 29.12 -22.75 8.13
N TYR A 23 28.74 -22.70 6.86
CA TYR A 23 28.69 -21.46 6.09
C TYR A 23 27.56 -20.61 6.67
N ALA A 24 27.88 -19.72 7.61
CA ALA A 24 26.94 -18.74 8.11
C ALA A 24 26.64 -17.81 6.95
N ALA A 25 25.40 -17.86 6.44
CA ALA A 25 24.95 -16.89 5.47
C ALA A 25 25.15 -15.48 6.07
N PRO A 26 25.64 -14.50 5.29
CA PRO A 26 25.77 -13.13 5.78
C PRO A 26 24.42 -12.65 6.29
N ALA A 27 24.41 -12.03 7.47
CA ALA A 27 23.20 -11.42 8.01
C ALA A 27 22.65 -10.42 6.97
N PRO A 28 21.32 -10.36 6.77
CA PRO A 28 20.74 -9.39 5.84
C PRO A 28 21.20 -7.99 6.24
N ALA A 29 21.64 -7.20 5.26
CA ALA A 29 22.04 -5.82 5.48
C ALA A 29 20.88 -5.06 6.15
N ALA A 30 21.19 -4.23 7.16
CA ALA A 30 20.19 -3.36 7.77
C ALA A 30 19.52 -2.52 6.68
N PRO A 31 18.17 -2.34 6.72
CA PRO A 31 17.47 -1.55 5.71
C PRO A 31 18.05 -0.13 5.68
N ALA A 32 18.17 0.44 4.48
CA ALA A 32 18.62 1.82 4.33
C ALA A 32 17.65 2.76 5.05
N LYS A 33 18.18 3.84 5.68
CA LYS A 33 17.37 4.85 6.37
C LYS A 33 16.26 5.36 5.44
N GLY A 34 15.04 5.43 5.95
CA GLY A 34 13.86 5.84 5.18
C GLY A 34 13.39 4.83 4.15
N ALA A 35 13.85 3.57 4.19
CA ALA A 35 13.46 2.54 3.22
C ALA A 35 11.95 2.28 3.25
N PHE A 36 11.37 2.15 4.44
CA PHE A 36 9.93 1.92 4.61
C PHE A 36 9.09 3.06 4.01
N GLN A 37 9.45 4.31 4.31
CA GLN A 37 8.74 5.48 3.82
C GLN A 37 8.78 5.55 2.30
N ARG A 38 9.95 5.33 1.69
CA ARG A 38 10.13 5.32 0.23
C ARG A 38 9.30 4.21 -0.42
N ASP A 39 9.36 3.00 0.10
CA ASP A 39 8.67 1.84 -0.48
C ASP A 39 7.15 1.99 -0.33
N LEU A 40 6.68 2.47 0.84
CA LEU A 40 5.27 2.76 1.07
C LEU A 40 4.77 3.86 0.13
N LEU A 41 5.51 4.97 -0.02
CA LEU A 41 5.15 6.05 -0.93
C LEU A 41 5.13 5.58 -2.38
N GLY A 42 6.00 4.66 -2.78
CA GLY A 42 5.98 4.07 -4.12
C GLY A 42 4.67 3.34 -4.41
N VAL A 43 4.24 2.46 -3.49
CA VAL A 43 2.96 1.72 -3.60
C VAL A 43 1.76 2.66 -3.52
N TYR A 44 1.81 3.63 -2.59
CA TYR A 44 0.74 4.61 -2.39
C TYR A 44 0.53 5.49 -3.62
N SER A 45 1.62 5.98 -4.24
CA SER A 45 1.57 6.83 -5.43
C SER A 45 0.96 6.15 -6.65
N ASP A 46 1.13 4.83 -6.81
CA ASP A 46 0.45 4.10 -7.89
C ASP A 46 -1.07 4.11 -7.71
N ALA A 47 -1.55 3.86 -6.49
CA ALA A 47 -2.98 3.90 -6.17
C ALA A 47 -3.55 5.33 -6.24
N GLU A 48 -2.79 6.35 -5.79
CA GLU A 48 -3.13 7.77 -5.93
C GLU A 48 -3.32 8.15 -7.40
N LYS A 49 -2.33 7.85 -8.25
CA LYS A 49 -2.41 8.13 -9.68
C LYS A 49 -3.65 7.50 -10.30
N LYS A 50 -3.91 6.23 -10.02
CA LYS A 50 -5.10 5.54 -10.52
C LYS A 50 -6.40 6.17 -10.01
N THR A 51 -6.42 6.62 -8.76
CA THR A 51 -7.58 7.30 -8.17
C THR A 51 -7.88 8.61 -8.88
N LEU A 52 -6.86 9.45 -9.12
CA LEU A 52 -7.00 10.73 -9.81
C LEU A 52 -7.36 10.54 -11.30
N ASP A 53 -6.71 9.60 -11.98
CA ASP A 53 -7.01 9.27 -13.38
C ASP A 53 -8.47 8.79 -13.54
N LEU A 54 -8.96 8.00 -12.57
CA LEU A 54 -10.34 7.50 -12.59
C LEU A 54 -11.36 8.61 -12.27
N GLU A 55 -11.05 9.46 -11.28
CA GLU A 55 -11.85 10.63 -10.96
C GLU A 55 -12.00 11.52 -12.20
N GLU A 56 -10.91 11.79 -12.91
CA GLU A 56 -10.92 12.58 -14.15
C GLU A 56 -11.78 11.93 -15.26
N ALA A 57 -11.75 10.60 -15.37
CA ALA A 57 -12.50 9.86 -16.38
C ALA A 57 -14.02 9.83 -16.11
N VAL A 58 -14.44 9.95 -14.86
CA VAL A 58 -15.87 9.94 -14.49
C VAL A 58 -16.50 11.30 -14.78
N PRO A 59 -17.57 11.38 -15.60
CA PRO A 59 -18.22 12.66 -15.89
C PRO A 59 -19.02 13.18 -14.69
N GLN A 60 -19.08 14.51 -14.53
CA GLN A 60 -19.74 15.21 -13.42
C GLN A 60 -21.16 14.70 -13.14
N ASN A 61 -21.95 14.42 -14.17
CA ASN A 61 -23.34 13.95 -14.01
C ASN A 61 -23.47 12.53 -13.42
N LYS A 62 -22.35 11.84 -13.13
CA LYS A 62 -22.30 10.54 -12.46
C LYS A 62 -21.92 10.63 -10.98
N PHE A 63 -21.47 11.78 -10.50
CA PHE A 63 -20.97 11.92 -9.14
C PHE A 63 -22.03 11.63 -8.06
N ASP A 64 -23.31 11.85 -8.35
CA ASP A 64 -24.43 11.50 -7.45
C ASP A 64 -24.83 10.02 -7.50
N TRP A 65 -24.35 9.26 -8.48
CA TRP A 65 -24.74 7.87 -8.62
C TRP A 65 -24.22 7.02 -7.44
N ARG A 66 -25.09 6.12 -6.96
CA ARG A 66 -24.80 5.13 -5.93
C ARG A 66 -25.45 3.79 -6.28
N PRO A 67 -24.86 2.66 -5.90
CA PRO A 67 -25.40 1.33 -6.26
C PRO A 67 -26.72 1.00 -5.54
N ALA A 68 -26.92 1.55 -4.32
CA ALA A 68 -28.12 1.34 -3.52
C ALA A 68 -28.33 2.46 -2.50
N PRO A 69 -29.53 2.65 -1.96
CA PRO A 69 -29.76 3.52 -0.82
C PRO A 69 -28.85 3.16 0.37
N GLY A 70 -28.30 4.17 1.05
CA GLY A 70 -27.39 3.97 2.20
C GLY A 70 -25.94 3.65 1.84
N VAL A 71 -25.62 3.39 0.57
CA VAL A 71 -24.26 3.22 0.08
C VAL A 71 -23.71 4.56 -0.41
N ARG A 72 -22.41 4.82 -0.23
CA ARG A 72 -21.76 6.03 -0.73
C ARG A 72 -21.97 6.22 -2.22
N SER A 73 -22.20 7.45 -2.63
CA SER A 73 -22.13 7.83 -4.05
C SER A 73 -20.68 7.90 -4.53
N ILE A 74 -20.46 8.10 -5.83
CA ILE A 74 -19.13 8.31 -6.40
C ILE A 74 -18.46 9.52 -5.74
N ALA A 75 -19.14 10.64 -5.59
CA ALA A 75 -18.64 11.82 -4.89
C ALA A 75 -18.25 11.52 -3.44
N GLU A 76 -19.15 10.85 -2.71
CA GLU A 76 -18.93 10.48 -1.31
C GLU A 76 -17.77 9.50 -1.15
N ALA A 77 -17.52 8.60 -2.11
CA ALA A 77 -16.38 7.68 -2.08
C ALA A 77 -15.05 8.42 -2.24
N TYR A 78 -14.95 9.37 -3.16
CA TYR A 78 -13.74 10.19 -3.32
C TYR A 78 -13.48 11.10 -2.11
N LEU A 79 -14.53 11.72 -1.57
CA LEU A 79 -14.39 12.52 -0.35
C LEU A 79 -13.96 11.65 0.85
N HIS A 80 -14.43 10.40 0.91
CA HIS A 80 -14.03 9.47 1.96
C HIS A 80 -12.55 9.05 1.86
N ILE A 81 -12.01 8.92 0.66
CA ILE A 81 -10.57 8.75 0.46
C ILE A 81 -9.81 9.92 1.08
N ALA A 82 -10.21 11.15 0.78
CA ALA A 82 -9.60 12.34 1.35
C ALA A 82 -9.76 12.42 2.88
N PHE A 83 -10.92 12.01 3.40
CA PHE A 83 -11.13 11.86 4.85
C PHE A 83 -10.11 10.93 5.47
N GLY A 84 -9.97 9.72 4.92
CA GLY A 84 -8.99 8.72 5.40
C GLY A 84 -7.56 9.26 5.38
N ASN A 85 -7.18 9.96 4.31
CA ASN A 85 -5.87 10.59 4.18
C ASN A 85 -5.59 11.55 5.33
N TYR A 86 -6.51 12.46 5.63
CA TYR A 86 -6.35 13.43 6.71
C TYR A 86 -6.44 12.79 8.10
N ALA A 87 -7.45 11.97 8.33
CA ALA A 87 -7.68 11.36 9.64
C ALA A 87 -6.54 10.42 10.05
N VAL A 88 -6.14 9.51 9.16
CA VAL A 88 -5.11 8.52 9.48
C VAL A 88 -3.74 9.18 9.68
N ILE A 89 -3.38 10.17 8.85
CA ILE A 89 -2.14 10.93 9.03
C ILE A 89 -2.15 11.67 10.38
N LYS A 90 -3.26 12.29 10.75
CA LYS A 90 -3.39 12.94 12.05
C LYS A 90 -3.16 11.95 13.20
N PHE A 91 -3.76 10.77 13.16
CA PHE A 91 -3.53 9.74 14.19
C PHE A 91 -2.10 9.19 14.18
N ALA A 92 -1.53 8.94 12.99
CA ALA A 92 -0.20 8.35 12.85
C ALA A 92 0.93 9.30 13.28
N THR A 93 0.79 10.59 12.98
CA THR A 93 1.92 11.54 13.06
C THR A 93 1.62 12.78 13.91
N GLY A 94 0.39 13.01 14.31
CA GLY A 94 -0.06 14.25 14.95
C GLY A 94 -0.17 15.45 14.00
N LYS A 95 0.10 15.26 12.68
CA LYS A 95 0.05 16.35 11.71
C LYS A 95 -1.39 16.70 11.36
N GLU A 96 -1.79 17.93 11.70
CA GLU A 96 -3.13 18.42 11.37
C GLU A 96 -3.29 18.66 9.87
N PRO A 97 -4.50 18.43 9.31
CA PRO A 97 -4.84 18.90 7.98
C PRO A 97 -4.67 20.42 7.84
N PRO A 98 -4.37 20.93 6.64
CA PRO A 98 -4.33 22.37 6.42
C PRO A 98 -5.65 23.04 6.80
N ALA A 99 -5.60 24.19 7.49
CA ALA A 99 -6.78 24.86 8.04
C ALA A 99 -7.80 25.23 6.93
N GLU A 100 -7.30 25.61 5.75
CA GLU A 100 -8.11 26.02 4.60
C GLU A 100 -9.01 24.91 4.04
N VAL A 101 -8.71 23.62 4.30
CA VAL A 101 -9.59 22.53 3.85
C VAL A 101 -10.83 22.37 4.72
N GLY A 102 -10.85 23.00 5.90
CA GLY A 102 -11.97 22.92 6.85
C GLY A 102 -12.31 21.47 7.21
N PHE A 103 -11.27 20.68 7.54
CA PHE A 103 -11.43 19.26 7.86
C PHE A 103 -12.24 19.07 9.15
N GLU A 104 -13.23 18.19 9.08
CA GLU A 104 -14.02 17.78 10.24
C GLU A 104 -13.85 16.27 10.47
N MET A 105 -13.57 15.85 11.71
CA MET A 105 -13.45 14.44 12.11
C MET A 105 -14.83 13.79 12.23
N ASN A 106 -15.64 13.93 11.18
CA ASN A 106 -16.97 13.34 11.04
C ASN A 106 -17.16 12.87 9.60
N PRO A 107 -16.93 11.57 9.31
CA PRO A 107 -16.98 11.06 7.95
C PRO A 107 -18.37 11.25 7.30
N ALA A 108 -19.46 11.10 8.06
CA ALA A 108 -20.81 11.25 7.51
C ALA A 108 -21.12 12.66 7.04
N LYS A 109 -20.50 13.67 7.66
CA LYS A 109 -20.60 15.08 7.27
C LYS A 109 -19.62 15.42 6.16
N TRP A 110 -18.37 14.95 6.29
CA TRP A 110 -17.30 15.17 5.32
C TRP A 110 -17.63 14.58 3.95
N ASP A 111 -18.12 13.34 3.90
CA ASP A 111 -18.49 12.65 2.66
C ASP A 111 -19.57 13.39 1.85
N LYS A 112 -20.29 14.31 2.49
CA LYS A 112 -21.36 15.12 1.87
C LYS A 112 -20.97 16.58 1.64
N LYS A 113 -19.68 16.92 1.79
CA LYS A 113 -19.21 18.31 1.72
C LYS A 113 -19.54 18.99 0.40
N THR A 114 -19.39 18.26 -0.70
CA THR A 114 -19.66 18.76 -2.06
C THR A 114 -19.96 17.61 -3.01
N LYS A 115 -20.53 17.95 -4.18
CA LYS A 115 -20.72 17.02 -5.32
C LYS A 115 -20.05 17.56 -6.57
N ASP A 116 -19.46 18.73 -6.48
CA ASP A 116 -18.75 19.36 -7.57
C ASP A 116 -17.42 18.63 -7.82
N LYS A 117 -17.26 18.11 -9.03
CA LYS A 117 -16.10 17.33 -9.44
C LYS A 117 -14.80 18.12 -9.29
N ALA A 118 -14.80 19.39 -9.71
CA ALA A 118 -13.58 20.21 -9.65
C ALA A 118 -13.16 20.52 -8.21
N GLU A 119 -14.13 20.69 -7.31
CA GLU A 119 -13.87 20.86 -5.88
C GLU A 119 -13.36 19.54 -5.26
N ILE A 120 -13.99 18.41 -5.59
CA ILE A 120 -13.54 17.07 -5.13
C ILE A 120 -12.12 16.78 -5.57
N LYS A 121 -11.78 17.07 -6.83
CA LYS A 121 -10.42 16.90 -7.35
C LYS A 121 -9.41 17.69 -6.53
N LYS A 122 -9.68 18.98 -6.25
CA LYS A 122 -8.80 19.81 -5.41
C LYS A 122 -8.63 19.26 -4.00
N ILE A 123 -9.72 18.77 -3.39
CA ILE A 123 -9.67 18.15 -2.05
C ILE A 123 -8.83 16.88 -2.07
N LEU A 124 -8.98 16.01 -3.07
CA LEU A 124 -8.19 14.81 -3.25
C LEU A 124 -6.70 15.13 -3.40
N GLU A 125 -6.34 15.99 -4.35
CA GLU A 125 -4.96 16.39 -4.62
C GLU A 125 -4.30 16.98 -3.35
N ALA A 126 -4.99 17.86 -2.62
CA ALA A 126 -4.50 18.42 -1.37
C ALA A 126 -4.31 17.35 -0.29
N SER A 127 -5.23 16.36 -0.21
CA SER A 127 -5.13 15.27 0.75
C SER A 127 -3.96 14.33 0.45
N PHE A 128 -3.69 14.03 -0.81
CA PHE A 128 -2.53 13.25 -1.24
C PHE A 128 -1.22 13.96 -0.96
N ALA A 129 -1.12 15.25 -1.28
CA ALA A 129 0.05 16.06 -0.95
C ALA A 129 0.32 16.09 0.57
N HIS A 130 -0.74 16.13 1.39
CA HIS A 130 -0.63 16.04 2.85
C HIS A 130 -0.03 14.70 3.29
N VAL A 131 -0.46 13.57 2.70
CA VAL A 131 0.08 12.24 2.98
C VAL A 131 1.56 12.15 2.62
N HIS A 132 1.94 12.57 1.41
CA HIS A 132 3.35 12.57 0.96
C HIS A 132 4.25 13.35 1.91
N ASN A 133 3.84 14.57 2.26
CA ASN A 133 4.59 15.43 3.17
C ASN A 133 4.69 14.85 4.59
N ALA A 134 3.65 14.16 5.06
CA ALA A 134 3.64 13.57 6.39
C ALA A 134 4.51 12.32 6.44
N ILE A 135 4.34 11.38 5.52
CA ILE A 135 5.12 10.13 5.47
C ILE A 135 6.60 10.44 5.25
N GLY A 136 6.94 11.38 4.36
CA GLY A 136 8.33 11.79 4.13
C GLY A 136 9.02 12.40 5.34
N ALA A 137 8.25 12.93 6.29
CA ALA A 137 8.77 13.53 7.53
C ALA A 137 8.89 12.51 8.70
N VAL A 138 8.28 11.32 8.62
CA VAL A 138 8.38 10.29 9.67
C VAL A 138 9.81 9.76 9.71
N SER A 139 10.41 9.74 10.90
CA SER A 139 11.73 9.10 11.09
C SER A 139 11.59 7.59 11.29
N ASP A 140 12.67 6.84 11.02
CA ASP A 140 12.69 5.38 11.27
C ASP A 140 12.44 5.07 12.76
N ALA A 141 12.90 5.94 13.66
CA ALA A 141 12.70 5.80 15.11
C ALA A 141 11.24 6.02 15.54
N ASP A 142 10.43 6.73 14.73
CA ASP A 142 9.03 6.95 15.03
C ASP A 142 8.13 5.78 14.57
N LEU A 143 8.60 4.97 13.64
CA LEU A 143 7.79 3.92 13.02
C LEU A 143 7.23 2.88 13.99
N ASP A 144 7.95 2.61 15.08
CA ASP A 144 7.56 1.60 16.07
C ASP A 144 6.85 2.21 17.31
N LYS A 145 6.63 3.54 17.32
CA LYS A 145 5.81 4.19 18.33
C LYS A 145 4.35 3.75 18.24
N THR A 146 3.73 3.53 19.40
CA THR A 146 2.30 3.20 19.48
C THR A 146 1.46 4.47 19.35
N VAL A 147 0.44 4.39 18.50
CA VAL A 147 -0.62 5.39 18.33
C VAL A 147 -1.98 4.72 18.43
N ASN A 148 -3.03 5.48 18.74
CA ASN A 148 -4.39 4.94 18.78
C ASN A 148 -5.16 5.34 17.53
N LEU A 149 -5.48 4.37 16.67
CA LEU A 149 -6.27 4.57 15.47
C LEU A 149 -7.72 4.13 15.73
N PHE A 150 -8.64 5.06 15.92
CA PHE A 150 -10.07 4.80 16.14
C PHE A 150 -10.36 3.79 17.28
N GLY A 151 -9.59 3.85 18.37
CA GLY A 151 -9.74 2.96 19.52
C GLY A 151 -8.83 1.70 19.49
N HIS A 152 -8.04 1.51 18.45
CA HIS A 152 -7.09 0.39 18.33
C HIS A 152 -5.65 0.88 18.43
N ASP A 153 -4.88 0.29 19.35
CA ASP A 153 -3.46 0.58 19.48
C ASP A 153 -2.68 -0.13 18.38
N MET A 154 -1.94 0.67 17.61
CA MET A 154 -1.13 0.23 16.47
C MET A 154 0.21 0.94 16.48
N THR A 155 1.22 0.39 15.80
CA THR A 155 2.42 1.16 15.53
C THR A 155 2.17 2.20 14.43
N VAL A 156 2.95 3.28 14.41
CA VAL A 156 2.93 4.25 13.29
C VAL A 156 3.08 3.52 11.95
N ARG A 157 4.02 2.58 11.87
CA ARG A 157 4.23 1.72 10.69
C ARG A 157 2.94 1.01 10.25
N ALA A 158 2.27 0.32 11.16
CA ALA A 158 1.05 -0.41 10.88
C ALA A 158 -0.09 0.53 10.46
N THR A 159 -0.19 1.70 11.10
CA THR A 159 -1.18 2.74 10.78
C THR A 159 -0.98 3.28 9.35
N LEU A 160 0.28 3.51 8.93
CA LEU A 160 0.57 3.96 7.58
C LEU A 160 0.33 2.86 6.52
N ILE A 161 0.56 1.59 6.86
CA ILE A 161 0.18 0.45 6.00
C ILE A 161 -1.36 0.40 5.86
N ALA A 162 -2.10 0.59 6.96
CA ALA A 162 -3.56 0.62 6.95
C ALA A 162 -4.09 1.77 6.05
N LEU A 163 -3.43 2.93 6.05
CA LEU A 163 -3.75 4.03 5.14
C LEU A 163 -3.65 3.62 3.66
N SER A 164 -2.58 2.92 3.29
CA SER A 164 -2.42 2.41 1.92
C SER A 164 -3.49 1.36 1.58
N GLY A 165 -3.84 0.49 2.54
CA GLY A 165 -4.94 -0.46 2.40
C GLY A 165 -6.27 0.23 2.15
N HIS A 166 -6.60 1.26 2.94
CA HIS A 166 -7.81 2.06 2.80
C HIS A 166 -7.94 2.73 1.42
N LEU A 167 -6.84 3.32 0.92
CA LEU A 167 -6.83 3.89 -0.43
C LEU A 167 -7.13 2.83 -1.50
N ASN A 168 -6.49 1.66 -1.42
CA ASN A 168 -6.71 0.57 -2.38
C ASN A 168 -8.12 -0.03 -2.30
N GLU A 169 -8.71 -0.14 -1.11
CA GLU A 169 -10.10 -0.57 -0.91
C GLU A 169 -11.07 0.36 -1.65
N HIS A 170 -10.92 1.68 -1.46
CA HIS A 170 -11.78 2.66 -2.12
C HIS A 170 -11.44 2.87 -3.60
N LEU A 171 -10.23 2.66 -4.04
CA LEU A 171 -9.90 2.60 -5.47
C LEU A 171 -10.64 1.42 -6.13
N GLY A 172 -10.63 0.23 -5.51
CA GLY A 172 -11.40 -0.92 -6.00
C GLY A 172 -12.90 -0.65 -6.07
N GLN A 173 -13.46 0.00 -5.03
CA GLN A 173 -14.85 0.47 -5.02
C GLN A 173 -15.12 1.45 -6.16
N SER A 174 -14.26 2.44 -6.37
CA SER A 174 -14.40 3.46 -7.41
C SER A 174 -14.33 2.85 -8.82
N VAL A 175 -13.45 1.85 -9.04
CA VAL A 175 -13.38 1.07 -10.28
C VAL A 175 -14.70 0.34 -10.56
N ALA A 176 -15.27 -0.31 -9.54
CA ALA A 176 -16.56 -0.99 -9.67
C ALA A 176 -17.68 0.00 -10.04
N TYR A 177 -17.71 1.17 -9.39
CA TYR A 177 -18.70 2.21 -9.65
C TYR A 177 -18.56 2.82 -11.05
N ALA A 178 -17.33 3.11 -11.49
CA ALA A 178 -17.05 3.59 -12.83
C ALA A 178 -17.55 2.62 -13.90
N ARG A 179 -17.21 1.33 -13.76
CA ARG A 179 -17.65 0.27 -14.70
C ARG A 179 -19.17 0.11 -14.72
N ALA A 180 -19.84 0.16 -13.56
CA ALA A 180 -21.31 0.14 -13.49
C ALA A 180 -21.93 1.34 -14.24
N ASN A 181 -21.24 2.47 -14.32
CA ASN A 181 -21.63 3.65 -15.08
C ASN A 181 -21.06 3.69 -16.51
N LYS A 182 -20.54 2.57 -17.04
CA LYS A 182 -19.97 2.42 -18.38
C LYS A 182 -18.71 3.29 -18.61
N VAL A 183 -18.01 3.66 -17.54
CA VAL A 183 -16.72 4.34 -17.59
C VAL A 183 -15.63 3.29 -17.45
N THR A 184 -14.78 3.16 -18.48
CA THR A 184 -13.63 2.27 -18.46
C THR A 184 -12.47 2.97 -17.77
N PRO A 185 -11.84 2.37 -16.73
CA PRO A 185 -10.63 2.92 -16.13
C PRO A 185 -9.55 3.18 -17.19
N PRO A 186 -8.86 4.33 -17.17
CA PRO A 186 -7.89 4.70 -18.20
C PRO A 186 -6.83 3.62 -18.48
N TRP A 187 -6.24 3.05 -17.43
CA TRP A 187 -5.20 2.02 -17.53
C TRP A 187 -5.69 0.69 -18.14
N SER A 188 -6.99 0.35 -18.07
CA SER A 188 -7.53 -0.88 -18.66
C SER A 188 -7.51 -0.89 -20.18
N LYS A 189 -7.27 0.26 -20.84
CA LYS A 189 -7.06 0.34 -22.28
C LYS A 189 -5.64 -0.13 -22.63
N ASP A 190 -4.69 0.26 -21.83
CA ASP A 190 -3.28 -0.12 -22.00
C ASP A 190 -3.08 -1.62 -21.70
N GLU A 191 -3.71 -2.14 -20.66
CA GLU A 191 -3.69 -3.58 -20.32
C GLU A 191 -4.18 -4.43 -21.49
N LYS A 192 -5.32 -4.06 -22.10
CA LYS A 192 -5.86 -4.77 -23.28
C LYS A 192 -4.96 -4.66 -24.49
N ALA A 193 -4.27 -3.55 -24.68
CA ALA A 193 -3.31 -3.38 -25.76
C ALA A 193 -2.08 -4.28 -25.55
N HIS A 194 -1.54 -4.34 -24.33
CA HIS A 194 -0.43 -5.23 -23.97
C HIS A 194 -0.81 -6.70 -24.06
N GLU A 195 -1.99 -7.10 -23.59
CA GLU A 195 -2.49 -8.47 -23.71
C GLU A 195 -2.60 -8.90 -25.17
N LYS A 196 -3.15 -8.02 -26.03
CA LYS A 196 -3.29 -8.28 -27.46
C LYS A 196 -1.93 -8.39 -28.17
N ALA A 197 -0.96 -7.56 -27.79
CA ALA A 197 0.39 -7.62 -28.31
C ALA A 197 1.11 -8.93 -27.91
N SER A 198 1.02 -9.31 -26.62
CA SER A 198 1.59 -10.56 -26.10
C SER A 198 0.97 -11.81 -26.74
N MET A 199 -0.35 -11.80 -27.02
CA MET A 199 -1.01 -12.90 -27.72
C MET A 199 -0.59 -12.99 -29.21
N ALA A 200 -0.27 -11.85 -29.84
CA ALA A 200 0.20 -11.81 -31.21
C ALA A 200 1.62 -12.37 -31.36
N GLU A 201 2.50 -12.11 -30.38
CA GLU A 201 3.87 -12.66 -30.33
C GLU A 201 3.91 -14.20 -30.07
N LYS A 202 2.88 -14.75 -29.44
CA LYS A 202 2.80 -16.18 -29.11
C LYS A 202 2.14 -17.03 -30.19
N LYS A 203 1.75 -16.44 -31.30
CA LYS A 203 1.19 -17.18 -32.44
C LYS A 203 2.33 -17.76 -33.29
N PRO A 204 2.40 -19.12 -33.46
CA PRO A 204 3.47 -19.78 -34.20
C PRO A 204 3.45 -19.41 -35.66
#